data_5728e14df1878e156b5f6558c66854aa
#
_entry.id   5728e14df1878e156b5f6558c66854aa
#
_cell.length_a   1.000
_cell.length_b   1.000
_cell.length_c   1.000
_cell.angle_alpha   90.00
_cell.angle_beta   90.00
_cell.angle_gamma   90.00
#
_symmetry.space_group_name_H-M   'P 1'
#
loop_
_entity.id
_entity.type
_entity.pdbx_description
1 polymer ?
#
loop_
_entity_poly.entity_id
_entity_poly.type
_entity_poly.pdbx_seq_one_letter_code
_entity_poly.pdbx_strand_id
1 'polypeptide(L)'
;MIKEYTSIASVSGPLLVVEGVSGVAYAELVKIITQAGEERLGQVLEAREDVAVVQVFEGTGGIDTSKTRVRFTGRTMKLGVSKDMLGRVFNGRGQPIDGGPQILPEKELDINGSPINPSARHVPEDFIQTGISTIDLMNTLVRGQKLPIFSGAGLPHNMLAAQIARQAKVRGKKERFSVVFAAMGITKEEALFFQREFERTGSLENVVMFLNLADDPTIERIITPRMALTIAEYLAFDCDMHVLVILTDMTNYCEALREISAARDEVPGRRGYPGYMYTDLATIYERAGKIKGKKGSITQMPILTMPDDDITHPIPDLTGYITEGQFVLDRGLHMKGIYPPVNVLPSLSRLMNKGIGKGKTREDHSDVSNQLYAAYARGNEVRDLMRVVGEESLTDLDRTYLKFADEFETKLVKQGFEEDRSIEESLEIGWSLLGMLPSSELKRIREEYIKKYYTPTKELEEETVEEVKGSPEKPRKNLPESLPEVK
;
A
#
# COMPACT_ATOMS: atom_id res chain seq x y z
N MET A 1 16.02 -28.94 -24.11
CA MET A 1 16.34 -30.41 -23.96
C MET A 1 16.39 -30.65 -22.46
N ILE A 2 15.64 -31.62 -21.95
CA ILE A 2 15.65 -31.95 -20.52
C ILE A 2 16.98 -32.62 -20.19
N LYS A 3 17.72 -32.13 -19.21
CA LYS A 3 18.98 -32.67 -18.76
C LYS A 3 18.81 -33.18 -17.32
N GLU A 4 19.29 -34.38 -17.06
CA GLU A 4 19.19 -35.03 -15.74
C GLU A 4 20.60 -35.32 -15.20
N TYR A 5 20.81 -34.97 -13.95
CA TYR A 5 22.08 -35.10 -13.23
C TYR A 5 21.91 -35.84 -11.92
N THR A 6 22.92 -36.57 -11.50
CA THR A 6 23.01 -37.24 -10.19
C THR A 6 24.17 -36.71 -9.36
N SER A 7 24.91 -35.74 -9.88
CA SER A 7 26.10 -35.15 -9.26
C SER A 7 25.76 -34.06 -8.25
N ILE A 8 25.08 -34.44 -7.17
CA ILE A 8 24.77 -33.50 -6.06
C ILE A 8 26.01 -33.42 -5.15
N ALA A 9 26.64 -32.26 -5.12
CA ALA A 9 27.82 -31.99 -4.32
C ALA A 9 27.50 -31.78 -2.83
N SER A 10 26.45 -31.02 -2.54
CA SER A 10 26.08 -30.74 -1.17
C SER A 10 24.59 -30.32 -1.04
N VAL A 11 24.10 -30.43 0.20
CA VAL A 11 22.77 -29.96 0.61
C VAL A 11 22.98 -29.09 1.85
N SER A 12 22.52 -27.84 1.81
CA SER A 12 22.64 -26.89 2.93
C SER A 12 21.34 -26.09 3.09
N GLY A 13 20.63 -26.30 4.21
CA GLY A 13 19.32 -25.71 4.42
C GLY A 13 18.37 -26.01 3.24
N PRO A 14 17.73 -25.03 2.62
CA PRO A 14 16.85 -25.24 1.48
C PRO A 14 17.58 -25.40 0.15
N LEU A 15 18.92 -25.37 0.15
CA LEU A 15 19.74 -25.33 -1.06
C LEU A 15 20.35 -26.69 -1.41
N LEU A 16 20.42 -26.96 -2.70
CA LEU A 16 21.04 -28.12 -3.31
C LEU A 16 22.07 -27.65 -4.32
N VAL A 17 23.32 -28.11 -4.21
CA VAL A 17 24.38 -27.80 -5.16
C VAL A 17 24.59 -28.96 -6.09
N VAL A 18 24.50 -28.72 -7.40
CA VAL A 18 24.69 -29.72 -8.47
C VAL A 18 25.93 -29.36 -9.28
N GLU A 19 26.89 -30.27 -9.38
CA GLU A 19 28.11 -30.08 -10.15
C GLU A 19 28.06 -30.80 -11.50
N GLY A 20 28.98 -30.44 -12.42
CA GLY A 20 29.05 -31.00 -13.73
C GLY A 20 27.89 -30.63 -14.64
N VAL A 21 27.17 -29.57 -14.34
CA VAL A 21 26.06 -29.09 -15.14
C VAL A 21 26.54 -28.27 -16.32
N SER A 22 25.75 -28.23 -17.39
CA SER A 22 26.06 -27.41 -18.56
C SER A 22 24.82 -26.81 -19.19
N GLY A 23 24.87 -25.48 -19.51
CA GLY A 23 23.77 -24.76 -20.16
C GLY A 23 22.52 -24.72 -19.33
N VAL A 24 22.68 -24.48 -18.02
CA VAL A 24 21.64 -24.23 -17.04
C VAL A 24 21.45 -22.71 -16.96
N ALA A 25 20.23 -22.26 -16.90
CA ALA A 25 19.91 -20.84 -16.83
C ALA A 25 19.47 -20.41 -15.42
N TYR A 26 19.70 -19.13 -15.09
CA TYR A 26 19.15 -18.51 -13.89
C TYR A 26 17.61 -18.55 -13.91
N ALA A 27 17.01 -18.77 -12.75
CA ALA A 27 15.56 -18.90 -12.55
C ALA A 27 14.91 -20.10 -13.29
N GLU A 28 15.71 -21.05 -13.80
CA GLU A 28 15.20 -22.27 -14.40
C GLU A 28 14.51 -23.16 -13.38
N LEU A 29 13.35 -23.72 -13.74
CA LEU A 29 12.62 -24.69 -12.94
C LEU A 29 13.33 -26.05 -12.99
N VAL A 30 13.47 -26.66 -11.81
CA VAL A 30 14.15 -27.94 -11.62
C VAL A 30 13.21 -28.92 -10.93
N LYS A 31 13.22 -30.17 -11.39
CA LYS A 31 12.55 -31.30 -10.74
C LYS A 31 13.58 -32.14 -10.02
N ILE A 32 13.38 -32.35 -8.73
CA ILE A 32 14.23 -33.17 -7.87
C ILE A 32 13.46 -34.45 -7.56
N ILE A 33 14.00 -35.58 -7.99
CA ILE A 33 13.41 -36.92 -7.80
C ILE A 33 14.18 -37.61 -6.70
N THR A 34 13.58 -37.75 -5.54
CA THR A 34 14.21 -38.41 -4.39
C THR A 34 14.34 -39.91 -4.59
N GLN A 35 15.12 -40.57 -3.71
CA GLN A 35 15.24 -42.03 -3.71
C GLN A 35 13.88 -42.73 -3.55
N ALA A 36 12.94 -42.16 -2.81
CA ALA A 36 11.61 -42.70 -2.62
C ALA A 36 10.67 -42.53 -3.81
N GLY A 37 11.15 -41.87 -4.90
CA GLY A 37 10.34 -41.53 -6.06
C GLY A 37 9.47 -40.29 -5.89
N GLU A 38 9.63 -39.56 -4.78
CA GLU A 38 8.95 -38.30 -4.55
C GLU A 38 9.53 -37.22 -5.48
N GLU A 39 8.67 -36.51 -6.19
CA GLU A 39 9.06 -35.37 -7.03
C GLU A 39 8.91 -34.07 -6.23
N ARG A 40 10.01 -33.34 -6.09
CA ARG A 40 10.04 -31.98 -5.53
C ARG A 40 10.40 -30.99 -6.62
N LEU A 41 9.96 -29.78 -6.46
CA LEU A 41 10.29 -28.68 -7.35
C LEU A 41 11.39 -27.81 -6.75
N GLY A 42 12.16 -27.19 -7.61
CA GLY A 42 13.17 -26.20 -7.23
C GLY A 42 13.39 -25.19 -8.34
N GLN A 43 14.16 -24.16 -8.00
CA GLN A 43 14.54 -23.10 -8.91
C GLN A 43 16.04 -22.86 -8.85
N VAL A 44 16.66 -22.65 -10.00
CA VAL A 44 18.07 -22.26 -10.07
C VAL A 44 18.23 -20.83 -9.57
N LEU A 45 18.99 -20.68 -8.50
CA LEU A 45 19.33 -19.36 -7.93
C LEU A 45 20.65 -18.83 -8.47
N GLU A 46 21.56 -19.74 -8.82
CA GLU A 46 22.85 -19.38 -9.37
C GLU A 46 23.29 -20.47 -10.38
N ALA A 47 23.80 -20.04 -11.52
CA ALA A 47 24.39 -20.89 -12.51
C ALA A 47 25.79 -20.38 -12.84
N ARG A 48 26.80 -21.20 -12.55
CA ARG A 48 28.19 -21.00 -12.95
C ARG A 48 28.53 -21.97 -14.11
N GLU A 49 29.75 -21.96 -14.59
CA GLU A 49 30.14 -22.78 -15.80
C GLU A 49 29.74 -24.26 -15.67
N ASP A 50 29.99 -24.87 -14.52
CA ASP A 50 29.76 -26.28 -14.23
C ASP A 50 28.99 -26.55 -12.92
N VAL A 51 28.51 -25.50 -12.23
CA VAL A 51 27.82 -25.62 -10.96
C VAL A 51 26.48 -24.87 -11.02
N ALA A 52 25.42 -25.49 -10.52
CA ALA A 52 24.14 -24.83 -10.28
C ALA A 52 23.75 -24.96 -8.80
N VAL A 53 23.36 -23.81 -8.21
CA VAL A 53 22.72 -23.76 -6.89
C VAL A 53 21.22 -23.74 -7.11
N VAL A 54 20.55 -24.78 -6.62
CA VAL A 54 19.11 -24.97 -6.74
C VAL A 54 18.46 -24.83 -5.37
N GLN A 55 17.45 -23.99 -5.28
CA GLN A 55 16.61 -23.93 -4.11
C GLN A 55 15.43 -24.87 -4.26
N VAL A 56 15.19 -25.71 -3.26
CA VAL A 56 14.13 -26.71 -3.24
C VAL A 56 12.91 -26.16 -2.53
N PHE A 57 11.74 -26.17 -3.17
CA PHE A 57 10.51 -25.59 -2.65
C PHE A 57 9.95 -26.34 -1.45
N GLU A 58 9.91 -27.69 -1.52
CA GLU A 58 9.38 -28.54 -0.46
C GLU A 58 10.45 -28.87 0.61
N GLY A 59 11.58 -28.19 0.59
CA GLY A 59 12.69 -28.43 1.50
C GLY A 59 13.56 -29.61 1.07
N THR A 60 14.70 -29.76 1.76
CA THR A 60 15.75 -30.73 1.43
C THR A 60 15.79 -31.94 2.36
N GLY A 61 14.87 -32.00 3.34
CA GLY A 61 14.80 -33.12 4.28
C GLY A 61 14.68 -34.46 3.55
N GLY A 62 15.54 -35.43 3.90
CA GLY A 62 15.54 -36.78 3.31
C GLY A 62 16.14 -36.89 1.89
N ILE A 63 16.74 -35.84 1.36
CA ILE A 63 17.50 -35.91 0.10
C ILE A 63 18.81 -36.65 0.33
N ASP A 64 18.97 -37.78 -0.38
CA ASP A 64 20.24 -38.54 -0.44
C ASP A 64 21.04 -38.05 -1.66
N THR A 65 22.20 -37.43 -1.41
CA THR A 65 23.06 -36.85 -2.48
C THR A 65 23.53 -37.85 -3.50
N SER A 66 23.61 -39.15 -3.15
CA SER A 66 24.08 -40.20 -4.03
C SER A 66 22.99 -40.85 -4.87
N LYS A 67 21.71 -40.68 -4.54
CA LYS A 67 20.59 -41.39 -5.16
C LYS A 67 19.50 -40.50 -5.72
N THR A 68 19.53 -39.22 -5.38
CA THR A 68 18.58 -38.23 -5.87
C THR A 68 18.96 -37.78 -7.29
N ARG A 69 17.99 -37.62 -8.15
CA ARG A 69 18.16 -37.13 -9.52
C ARG A 69 17.59 -35.71 -9.64
N VAL A 70 18.35 -34.87 -10.33
CA VAL A 70 18.02 -33.49 -10.57
C VAL A 70 17.81 -33.25 -12.04
N ARG A 71 16.61 -32.86 -12.45
CA ARG A 71 16.21 -32.67 -13.83
C ARG A 71 15.97 -31.20 -14.11
N PHE A 72 16.81 -30.59 -14.92
CA PHE A 72 16.68 -29.23 -15.41
C PHE A 72 15.70 -29.21 -16.58
N THR A 73 14.72 -28.32 -16.54
CA THR A 73 13.58 -28.31 -17.48
C THR A 73 13.81 -27.44 -18.71
N GLY A 74 14.81 -26.55 -18.68
CA GLY A 74 15.06 -25.54 -19.72
C GLY A 74 13.98 -24.45 -19.78
N ARG A 75 13.18 -24.30 -18.71
CA ARG A 75 12.06 -23.36 -18.65
C ARG A 75 12.05 -22.66 -17.30
N THR A 76 11.64 -21.39 -17.30
CA THR A 76 11.32 -20.65 -16.08
C THR A 76 9.97 -21.10 -15.51
N MET A 77 9.69 -20.70 -14.28
CA MET A 77 8.40 -20.98 -13.66
C MET A 77 7.30 -20.16 -14.31
N LYS A 78 6.19 -20.82 -14.65
CA LYS A 78 5.03 -20.21 -15.29
C LYS A 78 3.77 -20.39 -14.45
N LEU A 79 2.87 -19.44 -14.56
CA LEU A 79 1.50 -19.53 -14.05
C LEU A 79 0.53 -19.70 -15.21
N GLY A 80 -0.31 -20.72 -15.13
CA GLY A 80 -1.46 -20.85 -16.03
C GLY A 80 -2.53 -19.87 -15.58
N VAL A 81 -2.88 -18.90 -16.44
CA VAL A 81 -3.84 -17.83 -16.13
C VAL A 81 -5.15 -18.00 -16.90
N SER A 82 -6.25 -17.70 -16.23
CA SER A 82 -7.61 -17.67 -16.79
C SER A 82 -8.46 -16.69 -16.00
N LYS A 83 -9.55 -16.19 -16.59
CA LYS A 83 -10.57 -15.42 -15.85
C LYS A 83 -11.25 -16.24 -14.75
N ASP A 84 -11.25 -17.57 -14.88
CA ASP A 84 -11.82 -18.48 -13.88
C ASP A 84 -11.03 -18.49 -12.55
N MET A 85 -9.90 -17.79 -12.49
CA MET A 85 -9.19 -17.53 -11.23
C MET A 85 -9.89 -16.50 -10.34
N LEU A 86 -10.79 -15.67 -10.88
CA LEU A 86 -11.62 -14.78 -10.06
C LEU A 86 -12.54 -15.60 -9.15
N GLY A 87 -12.67 -15.19 -7.92
CA GLY A 87 -13.44 -15.92 -6.90
C GLY A 87 -12.68 -17.06 -6.24
N ARG A 88 -11.42 -17.29 -6.57
CA ARG A 88 -10.66 -18.47 -6.14
C ARG A 88 -9.52 -18.13 -5.19
N VAL A 89 -9.16 -19.12 -4.37
CA VAL A 89 -8.08 -19.05 -3.39
C VAL A 89 -6.98 -20.03 -3.75
N PHE A 90 -5.74 -19.55 -3.80
CA PHE A 90 -4.55 -20.28 -4.19
C PHE A 90 -3.50 -20.25 -3.09
N ASN A 91 -2.64 -21.28 -3.06
CA ASN A 91 -1.41 -21.22 -2.26
C ASN A 91 -0.33 -20.34 -2.94
N GLY A 92 0.82 -20.16 -2.30
CA GLY A 92 1.93 -19.34 -2.84
C GLY A 92 2.49 -19.83 -4.18
N ARG A 93 2.22 -21.08 -4.58
CA ARG A 93 2.62 -21.66 -5.87
C ARG A 93 1.54 -21.57 -6.95
N GLY A 94 0.41 -20.94 -6.67
CA GLY A 94 -0.69 -20.80 -7.63
C GLY A 94 -1.56 -22.06 -7.77
N GLN A 95 -1.53 -22.98 -6.81
CA GLN A 95 -2.41 -24.15 -6.78
C GLN A 95 -3.68 -23.82 -5.99
N PRO A 96 -4.89 -24.17 -6.50
CA PRO A 96 -6.14 -23.95 -5.79
C PRO A 96 -6.15 -24.69 -4.44
N ILE A 97 -6.60 -24.00 -3.38
CA ILE A 97 -6.73 -24.54 -2.01
C ILE A 97 -8.16 -24.43 -1.46
N ASP A 98 -9.08 -23.90 -2.25
CA ASP A 98 -10.51 -23.69 -1.92
C ASP A 98 -11.40 -24.90 -2.17
N GLY A 99 -10.85 -26.06 -2.54
CA GLY A 99 -11.60 -27.27 -2.87
C GLY A 99 -12.35 -27.21 -4.20
N GLY A 100 -12.22 -26.12 -4.95
CA GLY A 100 -12.83 -25.99 -6.27
C GLY A 100 -12.09 -26.78 -7.36
N PRO A 101 -12.66 -26.83 -8.58
CA PRO A 101 -12.06 -27.56 -9.70
C PRO A 101 -10.72 -26.94 -10.13
N GLN A 102 -9.89 -27.74 -10.77
CA GLN A 102 -8.63 -27.26 -11.33
C GLN A 102 -8.92 -26.23 -12.44
N ILE A 103 -8.16 -25.12 -12.43
CA ILE A 103 -8.29 -24.09 -13.45
C ILE A 103 -7.68 -24.59 -14.76
N LEU A 104 -8.43 -24.45 -15.85
CA LEU A 104 -7.93 -24.68 -17.20
C LEU A 104 -7.29 -23.36 -17.69
N PRO A 105 -5.97 -23.32 -17.91
CA PRO A 105 -5.32 -22.08 -18.28
C PRO A 105 -5.68 -21.66 -19.73
N GLU A 106 -6.04 -20.40 -19.91
CA GLU A 106 -6.14 -19.79 -21.25
C GLU A 106 -4.75 -19.46 -21.81
N LYS A 107 -3.79 -19.12 -20.92
CA LYS A 107 -2.38 -18.85 -21.26
C LYS A 107 -1.46 -19.33 -20.15
N GLU A 108 -0.20 -19.59 -20.49
CA GLU A 108 0.91 -19.79 -19.55
C GLU A 108 1.84 -18.59 -19.61
N LEU A 109 1.99 -17.85 -18.53
CA LEU A 109 2.82 -16.66 -18.43
C LEU A 109 3.98 -16.88 -17.45
N ASP A 110 5.14 -16.32 -17.78
CA ASP A 110 6.31 -16.33 -16.89
C ASP A 110 6.04 -15.47 -15.67
N ILE A 111 6.28 -16.02 -14.47
CA ILE A 111 5.99 -15.31 -13.21
C ILE A 111 6.93 -14.13 -12.94
N ASN A 112 8.12 -14.13 -13.53
CA ASN A 112 9.05 -13.01 -13.40
C ASN A 112 8.51 -11.74 -14.05
N GLY A 113 7.68 -11.89 -15.09
CA GLY A 113 7.10 -10.75 -15.78
C GLY A 113 8.14 -9.79 -16.33
N SER A 114 7.74 -8.57 -16.57
CA SER A 114 8.64 -7.49 -16.96
C SER A 114 8.16 -6.15 -16.42
N PRO A 115 9.06 -5.32 -15.87
CA PRO A 115 8.74 -3.94 -15.55
C PRO A 115 8.17 -3.22 -16.77
N ILE A 116 7.15 -2.40 -16.55
CA ILE A 116 6.55 -1.63 -17.65
C ILE A 116 7.58 -0.63 -18.17
N ASN A 117 7.85 -0.67 -19.46
CA ASN A 117 8.77 0.27 -20.12
C ASN A 117 8.31 1.72 -19.83
N PRO A 118 9.18 2.59 -19.32
CA PRO A 118 8.84 3.97 -18.99
C PRO A 118 8.22 4.74 -20.16
N SER A 119 8.67 4.51 -21.40
CA SER A 119 8.12 5.17 -22.61
C SER A 119 6.69 4.72 -22.94
N ALA A 120 6.31 3.51 -22.55
CA ALA A 120 4.97 2.96 -22.73
C ALA A 120 4.01 3.32 -21.59
N ARG A 121 4.50 3.85 -20.47
CA ARG A 121 3.65 4.25 -19.35
C ARG A 121 2.74 5.42 -19.72
N HIS A 122 1.50 5.33 -19.28
CA HIS A 122 0.57 6.46 -19.27
C HIS A 122 0.62 7.12 -17.89
N VAL A 123 0.54 8.45 -17.86
CA VAL A 123 0.50 9.17 -16.58
C VAL A 123 -0.81 8.83 -15.86
N PRO A 124 -0.77 8.43 -14.58
CA PRO A 124 -1.97 8.21 -13.78
C PRO A 124 -2.78 9.50 -13.58
N GLU A 125 -4.10 9.45 -13.80
CA GLU A 125 -4.98 10.63 -13.72
C GLU A 125 -6.37 10.31 -13.13
N ASP A 126 -6.76 9.05 -13.06
CA ASP A 126 -8.10 8.68 -12.59
C ASP A 126 -8.10 8.42 -11.07
N PHE A 127 -9.09 8.97 -10.37
CA PHE A 127 -9.30 8.78 -8.93
C PHE A 127 -9.80 7.37 -8.63
N ILE A 128 -9.19 6.73 -7.64
CA ILE A 128 -9.70 5.51 -7.02
C ILE A 128 -10.29 5.87 -5.67
N GLN A 129 -11.58 5.64 -5.49
CA GLN A 129 -12.24 5.79 -4.22
C GLN A 129 -12.01 4.52 -3.39
N THR A 130 -11.35 4.67 -2.25
CA THR A 130 -11.12 3.58 -1.28
C THR A 130 -12.21 3.51 -0.21
N GLY A 131 -13.03 4.54 -0.10
CA GLY A 131 -14.02 4.69 0.95
C GLY A 131 -13.46 5.09 2.31
N ILE A 132 -12.17 5.39 2.38
CA ILE A 132 -11.46 5.83 3.59
C ILE A 132 -11.13 7.31 3.46
N SER A 133 -11.74 8.15 4.31
CA SER A 133 -11.61 9.62 4.22
C SER A 133 -10.17 10.10 4.27
N THR A 134 -9.31 9.53 5.11
CA THR A 134 -7.89 9.90 5.21
C THR A 134 -7.08 9.55 3.97
N ILE A 135 -7.50 8.55 3.23
CA ILE A 135 -6.89 8.18 1.95
C ILE A 135 -7.49 9.07 0.85
N ASP A 136 -8.80 9.03 0.68
CA ASP A 136 -9.49 9.63 -0.45
C ASP A 136 -9.39 11.16 -0.47
N LEU A 137 -9.51 11.81 0.71
CA LEU A 137 -9.44 13.26 0.84
C LEU A 137 -8.01 13.79 1.02
N MET A 138 -7.18 13.13 1.84
CA MET A 138 -5.89 13.70 2.25
C MET A 138 -4.71 13.20 1.44
N ASN A 139 -4.74 11.96 0.93
CA ASN A 139 -3.63 11.29 0.26
C ASN A 139 -4.11 10.39 -0.88
N THR A 140 -4.91 10.92 -1.76
CA THR A 140 -5.67 10.24 -2.80
C THR A 140 -4.87 9.18 -3.57
N LEU A 141 -5.43 7.97 -3.68
CA LEU A 141 -4.94 6.91 -4.53
C LEU A 141 -5.33 7.15 -5.99
N VAL A 142 -4.35 7.08 -6.88
CA VAL A 142 -4.55 7.31 -8.32
C VAL A 142 -4.35 6.00 -9.09
N ARG A 143 -5.20 5.76 -10.10
CA ARG A 143 -5.18 4.54 -10.89
C ARG A 143 -3.85 4.33 -11.61
N GLY A 144 -3.20 3.20 -11.38
CA GLY A 144 -1.88 2.88 -11.90
C GLY A 144 -0.71 3.34 -11.03
N GLN A 145 -0.99 3.81 -9.82
CA GLN A 145 -0.01 4.23 -8.82
C GLN A 145 0.45 3.05 -7.96
N LYS A 146 1.65 3.18 -7.40
CA LYS A 146 2.19 2.34 -6.32
C LYS A 146 2.18 3.15 -5.04
N LEU A 147 1.32 2.80 -4.08
CA LEU A 147 1.16 3.57 -2.85
C LEU A 147 1.09 2.63 -1.65
N PRO A 148 2.21 2.41 -0.95
CA PRO A 148 2.30 1.46 0.15
C PRO A 148 1.66 1.97 1.43
N ILE A 149 1.27 1.02 2.29
CA ILE A 149 0.89 1.24 3.68
C ILE A 149 2.07 0.84 4.57
N PHE A 150 2.61 1.79 5.30
CA PHE A 150 3.62 1.57 6.33
C PHE A 150 2.92 1.39 7.67
N SER A 151 2.94 0.16 8.16
CA SER A 151 2.31 -0.23 9.42
C SER A 151 3.36 -0.51 10.50
N GLY A 152 2.92 -0.77 11.71
CA GLY A 152 3.72 -1.29 12.82
C GLY A 152 3.15 -2.61 13.33
N ALA A 153 3.95 -3.37 14.07
CA ALA A 153 3.51 -4.64 14.64
C ALA A 153 2.27 -4.44 15.53
N GLY A 154 1.23 -5.24 15.31
CA GLY A 154 -0.03 -5.18 16.05
C GLY A 154 -1.00 -4.05 15.64
N LEU A 155 -0.66 -3.23 14.65
CA LEU A 155 -1.59 -2.26 14.09
C LEU A 155 -2.57 -2.94 13.12
N PRO A 156 -3.80 -2.39 12.92
CA PRO A 156 -4.89 -3.07 12.20
C PRO A 156 -4.77 -2.97 10.67
N HIS A 157 -3.57 -3.18 10.10
CA HIS A 157 -3.35 -3.07 8.65
C HIS A 157 -4.10 -4.15 7.86
N ASN A 158 -4.27 -5.35 8.43
CA ASN A 158 -5.05 -6.43 7.79
C ASN A 158 -6.53 -6.05 7.67
N MET A 159 -7.11 -5.43 8.71
CA MET A 159 -8.48 -4.91 8.64
C MET A 159 -8.61 -3.82 7.57
N LEU A 160 -7.66 -2.88 7.53
CA LEU A 160 -7.64 -1.80 6.53
C LEU A 160 -7.49 -2.36 5.10
N ALA A 161 -6.62 -3.35 4.90
CA ALA A 161 -6.45 -4.03 3.62
C ALA A 161 -7.75 -4.71 3.14
N ALA A 162 -8.43 -5.43 4.04
CA ALA A 162 -9.70 -6.09 3.74
C ALA A 162 -10.80 -5.07 3.43
N GLN A 163 -10.88 -3.97 4.18
CA GLN A 163 -11.83 -2.89 3.94
C GLN A 163 -11.62 -2.24 2.57
N ILE A 164 -10.38 -1.89 2.22
CA ILE A 164 -10.05 -1.31 0.92
C ILE A 164 -10.36 -2.30 -0.21
N ALA A 165 -9.96 -3.57 -0.07
CA ALA A 165 -10.22 -4.60 -1.08
C ALA A 165 -11.72 -4.79 -1.36
N ARG A 166 -12.54 -4.67 -0.32
CA ARG A 166 -14.00 -4.81 -0.40
C ARG A 166 -14.68 -3.64 -1.10
N GLN A 167 -14.24 -2.40 -0.84
CA GLN A 167 -15.00 -1.20 -1.22
C GLN A 167 -14.33 -0.32 -2.27
N ALA A 168 -13.07 -0.60 -2.65
CA ALA A 168 -12.37 0.18 -3.66
C ALA A 168 -13.05 0.11 -5.03
N LYS A 169 -13.20 1.27 -5.67
CA LYS A 169 -13.86 1.42 -6.97
C LYS A 169 -13.31 2.61 -7.76
N VAL A 170 -13.39 2.52 -9.09
CA VAL A 170 -13.11 3.66 -9.97
C VAL A 170 -14.38 4.48 -10.14
N ARG A 171 -14.33 5.76 -9.79
CA ARG A 171 -15.49 6.65 -9.83
C ARG A 171 -15.93 6.95 -11.26
N GLY A 172 -17.27 6.95 -11.47
CA GLY A 172 -17.90 7.48 -12.69
C GLY A 172 -17.83 6.61 -13.94
N LYS A 173 -17.23 5.42 -13.85
CA LYS A 173 -17.14 4.49 -14.97
C LYS A 173 -17.64 3.11 -14.57
N LYS A 174 -18.53 2.49 -15.39
CA LYS A 174 -18.86 1.07 -15.28
C LYS A 174 -17.73 0.21 -15.86
N GLU A 175 -16.51 0.42 -15.37
CA GLU A 175 -15.35 -0.37 -15.80
C GLU A 175 -15.23 -1.60 -14.92
N ARG A 176 -14.73 -2.70 -15.47
CA ARG A 176 -14.53 -3.94 -14.71
C ARG A 176 -13.38 -3.72 -13.73
N PHE A 177 -13.66 -3.81 -12.46
CA PHE A 177 -12.69 -3.68 -11.37
C PHE A 177 -12.50 -5.03 -10.70
N SER A 178 -11.27 -5.41 -10.41
CA SER A 178 -10.94 -6.62 -9.68
C SER A 178 -9.79 -6.37 -8.70
N VAL A 179 -9.69 -7.23 -7.71
CA VAL A 179 -8.62 -7.19 -6.71
C VAL A 179 -7.80 -8.47 -6.82
N VAL A 180 -6.49 -8.34 -6.80
CA VAL A 180 -5.57 -9.46 -6.59
C VAL A 180 -4.93 -9.27 -5.22
N PHE A 181 -5.24 -10.18 -4.32
CA PHE A 181 -4.77 -10.14 -2.94
C PHE A 181 -3.72 -11.22 -2.72
N ALA A 182 -2.54 -10.84 -2.27
CA ALA A 182 -1.48 -11.79 -1.94
C ALA A 182 -0.97 -11.55 -0.53
N ALA A 183 -1.10 -12.57 0.30
CA ALA A 183 -0.61 -12.57 1.68
C ALA A 183 0.61 -13.49 1.81
N MET A 184 1.68 -12.96 2.40
CA MET A 184 2.98 -13.60 2.50
C MET A 184 3.41 -13.76 3.95
N GLY A 185 3.64 -15.01 4.37
CA GLY A 185 4.11 -15.32 5.72
C GLY A 185 3.11 -14.98 6.82
N ILE A 186 1.82 -15.04 6.52
CA ILE A 186 0.74 -14.75 7.48
C ILE A 186 0.41 -15.98 8.32
N THR A 187 -0.23 -15.74 9.46
CA THR A 187 -0.75 -16.83 10.31
C THR A 187 -2.00 -17.47 9.70
N LYS A 188 -2.35 -18.67 10.14
CA LYS A 188 -3.61 -19.33 9.73
C LYS A 188 -4.84 -18.53 10.14
N GLU A 189 -4.77 -17.85 11.27
CA GLU A 189 -5.86 -16.98 11.76
C GLU A 189 -6.09 -15.79 10.84
N GLU A 190 -5.02 -15.13 10.40
CA GLU A 190 -5.11 -14.03 9.44
C GLU A 190 -5.62 -14.52 8.08
N ALA A 191 -5.16 -15.66 7.60
CA ALA A 191 -5.66 -16.25 6.36
C ALA A 191 -7.17 -16.52 6.41
N LEU A 192 -7.64 -17.12 7.51
CA LEU A 192 -9.06 -17.36 7.76
C LEU A 192 -9.87 -16.07 7.91
N PHE A 193 -9.28 -15.02 8.51
CA PHE A 193 -9.91 -13.71 8.60
C PHE A 193 -10.19 -13.15 7.21
N PHE A 194 -9.18 -13.09 6.32
CA PHE A 194 -9.36 -12.57 4.96
C PHE A 194 -10.38 -13.38 4.16
N GLN A 195 -10.27 -14.70 4.21
CA GLN A 195 -11.19 -15.58 3.48
C GLN A 195 -12.64 -15.36 3.92
N ARG A 196 -12.90 -15.42 5.23
CA ARG A 196 -14.24 -15.20 5.80
C ARG A 196 -14.79 -13.81 5.50
N GLU A 197 -13.95 -12.78 5.56
CA GLU A 197 -14.35 -11.40 5.29
C GLU A 197 -14.79 -11.22 3.84
N PHE A 198 -14.04 -11.76 2.88
CA PHE A 198 -14.40 -11.68 1.47
C PHE A 198 -15.60 -12.55 1.10
N GLU A 199 -15.75 -13.73 1.73
CA GLU A 199 -16.95 -14.57 1.57
C GLU A 199 -18.19 -13.88 2.16
N ARG A 200 -18.10 -13.36 3.39
CA ARG A 200 -19.20 -12.68 4.09
C ARG A 200 -19.75 -11.49 3.32
N THR A 201 -18.88 -10.74 2.69
CA THR A 201 -19.24 -9.51 1.96
C THR A 201 -19.61 -9.76 0.50
N GLY A 202 -19.45 -11.00 0.01
CA GLY A 202 -19.66 -11.34 -1.41
C GLY A 202 -18.62 -10.74 -2.34
N SER A 203 -17.59 -10.09 -1.81
CA SER A 203 -16.55 -9.46 -2.62
C SER A 203 -15.58 -10.47 -3.24
N LEU A 204 -15.55 -11.70 -2.74
CA LEU A 204 -14.67 -12.76 -3.24
C LEU A 204 -14.82 -12.98 -4.75
N GLU A 205 -16.01 -12.86 -5.32
CA GLU A 205 -16.26 -13.05 -6.77
C GLU A 205 -15.38 -12.18 -7.68
N ASN A 206 -14.90 -11.03 -7.16
CA ASN A 206 -14.03 -10.11 -7.89
C ASN A 206 -12.59 -10.14 -7.38
N VAL A 207 -12.24 -11.08 -6.51
CA VAL A 207 -10.91 -11.21 -5.89
C VAL A 207 -10.24 -12.48 -6.38
N VAL A 208 -8.94 -12.39 -6.70
CA VAL A 208 -8.03 -13.56 -6.79
C VAL A 208 -7.15 -13.52 -5.57
N MET A 209 -7.16 -14.58 -4.75
CA MET A 209 -6.43 -14.61 -3.48
C MET A 209 -5.29 -15.61 -3.52
N PHE A 210 -4.08 -15.16 -3.15
CA PHE A 210 -2.91 -16.01 -2.92
C PHE A 210 -2.54 -15.96 -1.44
N LEU A 211 -2.40 -17.14 -0.83
CA LEU A 211 -2.06 -17.26 0.59
C LEU A 211 -0.78 -18.08 0.74
N ASN A 212 0.25 -17.47 1.32
CA ASN A 212 1.44 -18.15 1.81
C ASN A 212 1.46 -18.01 3.33
N LEU A 213 1.43 -19.12 4.02
CA LEU A 213 1.40 -19.16 5.47
C LEU A 213 2.81 -19.02 6.07
N ALA A 214 2.87 -18.73 7.36
CA ALA A 214 4.15 -18.58 8.08
C ALA A 214 4.96 -19.89 8.13
N ASP A 215 4.27 -21.04 8.13
CA ASP A 215 4.85 -22.38 8.12
C ASP A 215 5.13 -22.93 6.70
N ASP A 216 4.71 -22.22 5.65
CA ASP A 216 5.05 -22.57 4.27
C ASP A 216 6.53 -22.27 3.96
N PRO A 217 7.13 -22.98 2.97
CA PRO A 217 8.51 -22.78 2.58
C PRO A 217 8.84 -21.32 2.19
N THR A 218 10.00 -20.85 2.62
CA THR A 218 10.48 -19.47 2.37
C THR A 218 10.47 -19.09 0.90
N ILE A 219 10.78 -20.03 0.00
CA ILE A 219 10.78 -19.77 -1.45
C ILE A 219 9.37 -19.51 -1.99
N GLU A 220 8.33 -20.16 -1.46
CA GLU A 220 6.95 -19.86 -1.85
C GLU A 220 6.60 -18.41 -1.54
N ARG A 221 7.10 -17.89 -0.41
CA ARG A 221 6.92 -16.50 -0.02
C ARG A 221 7.50 -15.52 -1.03
N ILE A 222 8.64 -15.86 -1.65
CA ILE A 222 9.28 -15.04 -2.68
C ILE A 222 8.53 -15.10 -4.02
N ILE A 223 7.95 -16.23 -4.37
CA ILE A 223 7.22 -16.36 -5.65
C ILE A 223 5.77 -15.86 -5.57
N THR A 224 5.16 -15.86 -4.39
CA THR A 224 3.76 -15.46 -4.17
C THR A 224 3.41 -14.10 -4.79
N PRO A 225 4.12 -12.99 -4.55
CA PRO A 225 3.80 -11.71 -5.17
C PRO A 225 4.00 -11.72 -6.69
N ARG A 226 4.92 -12.55 -7.20
CA ARG A 226 5.14 -12.71 -8.64
C ARG A 226 3.98 -13.45 -9.30
N MET A 227 3.43 -14.50 -8.66
CA MET A 227 2.20 -15.17 -9.09
C MET A 227 1.02 -14.20 -9.14
N ALA A 228 0.81 -13.44 -8.07
CA ALA A 228 -0.25 -12.44 -7.97
C ALA A 228 -0.15 -11.37 -9.08
N LEU A 229 1.03 -10.85 -9.32
CA LEU A 229 1.24 -9.87 -10.39
C LEU A 229 1.07 -10.45 -11.78
N THR A 230 1.37 -11.73 -11.99
CA THR A 230 1.20 -12.39 -13.29
C THR A 230 -0.28 -12.51 -13.68
N ILE A 231 -1.15 -12.92 -12.75
CA ILE A 231 -2.59 -12.90 -13.02
C ILE A 231 -3.13 -11.47 -13.12
N ALA A 232 -2.60 -10.52 -12.33
CA ALA A 232 -2.99 -9.12 -12.42
C ALA A 232 -2.67 -8.52 -13.81
N GLU A 233 -1.51 -8.83 -14.38
CA GLU A 233 -1.12 -8.42 -15.73
C GLU A 233 -2.06 -9.00 -16.80
N TYR A 234 -2.42 -10.28 -16.69
CA TYR A 234 -3.37 -10.91 -17.59
C TYR A 234 -4.76 -10.24 -17.51
N LEU A 235 -5.30 -10.07 -16.29
CA LEU A 235 -6.59 -9.42 -16.10
C LEU A 235 -6.58 -7.96 -16.59
N ALA A 236 -5.49 -7.22 -16.33
CA ALA A 236 -5.38 -5.83 -16.74
C ALA A 236 -5.16 -5.66 -18.25
N PHE A 237 -4.18 -6.35 -18.82
CA PHE A 237 -3.69 -6.03 -20.14
C PHE A 237 -4.23 -6.92 -21.26
N ASP A 238 -4.78 -8.10 -20.92
CA ASP A 238 -5.44 -8.99 -21.88
C ASP A 238 -6.97 -8.98 -21.73
N CYS A 239 -7.48 -8.70 -20.52
CA CYS A 239 -8.93 -8.69 -20.25
C CYS A 239 -9.52 -7.27 -20.06
N ASP A 240 -8.69 -6.22 -20.22
CA ASP A 240 -9.08 -4.80 -20.10
C ASP A 240 -9.73 -4.45 -18.74
N MET A 241 -9.26 -5.05 -17.63
CA MET A 241 -9.75 -4.79 -16.28
C MET A 241 -8.88 -3.77 -15.53
N HIS A 242 -9.47 -3.09 -14.54
CA HIS A 242 -8.69 -2.34 -13.57
C HIS A 242 -8.43 -3.20 -12.37
N VAL A 243 -7.16 -3.46 -12.09
CA VAL A 243 -6.73 -4.39 -11.05
C VAL A 243 -6.06 -3.62 -9.92
N LEU A 244 -6.60 -3.75 -8.71
CA LEU A 244 -5.92 -3.35 -7.48
C LEU A 244 -5.18 -4.56 -6.94
N VAL A 245 -3.86 -4.46 -6.82
CA VAL A 245 -3.03 -5.51 -6.22
C VAL A 245 -2.66 -5.10 -4.81
N ILE A 246 -3.03 -5.90 -3.83
CA ILE A 246 -2.66 -5.73 -2.41
C ILE A 246 -1.67 -6.83 -2.05
N LEU A 247 -0.48 -6.44 -1.61
CA LEU A 247 0.60 -7.34 -1.21
C LEU A 247 0.89 -7.15 0.29
N THR A 248 0.56 -8.14 1.12
CA THR A 248 0.79 -8.13 2.58
C THR A 248 1.43 -9.43 3.05
N ASP A 249 2.50 -9.51 3.84
CA ASP A 249 3.31 -8.41 4.32
C ASP A 249 4.65 -8.40 3.58
N MET A 250 5.02 -7.26 3.04
CA MET A 250 6.28 -7.11 2.31
C MET A 250 7.51 -7.18 3.22
N THR A 251 7.33 -7.02 4.53
CA THR A 251 8.40 -7.27 5.51
C THR A 251 8.73 -8.76 5.56
N ASN A 252 7.72 -9.63 5.61
CA ASN A 252 7.92 -11.08 5.56
C ASN A 252 8.58 -11.51 4.25
N TYR A 253 8.25 -10.84 3.14
CA TYR A 253 8.92 -11.03 1.86
C TYR A 253 10.42 -10.69 1.94
N CYS A 254 10.77 -9.52 2.48
CA CYS A 254 12.17 -9.12 2.63
C CYS A 254 12.95 -10.00 3.62
N GLU A 255 12.29 -10.47 4.68
CA GLU A 255 12.89 -11.46 5.59
C GLU A 255 13.19 -12.78 4.89
N ALA A 256 12.31 -13.23 4.00
CA ALA A 256 12.56 -14.41 3.17
C ALA A 256 13.77 -14.20 2.23
N LEU A 257 13.93 -13.03 1.64
CA LEU A 257 15.13 -12.69 0.86
C LEU A 257 16.40 -12.73 1.72
N ARG A 258 16.35 -12.21 2.95
CA ARG A 258 17.46 -12.23 3.91
C ARG A 258 17.85 -13.66 4.28
N GLU A 259 16.88 -14.51 4.57
CA GLU A 259 17.08 -15.92 4.90
C GLU A 259 17.79 -16.68 3.76
N ILE A 260 17.35 -16.47 2.53
CA ILE A 260 17.95 -17.11 1.35
C ILE A 260 19.36 -16.59 1.09
N SER A 261 19.57 -15.28 1.19
CA SER A 261 20.88 -14.66 1.03
C SER A 261 21.88 -15.20 2.07
N ALA A 262 21.44 -15.34 3.33
CA ALA A 262 22.26 -15.93 4.39
C ALA A 262 22.59 -17.42 4.12
N ALA A 263 21.63 -18.21 3.61
CA ALA A 263 21.85 -19.60 3.25
C ALA A 263 22.82 -19.80 2.07
N ARG A 264 23.05 -18.74 1.28
CA ARG A 264 24.01 -18.70 0.17
C ARG A 264 25.36 -18.11 0.54
N ASP A 265 25.58 -17.78 1.81
CA ASP A 265 26.79 -17.10 2.32
C ASP A 265 27.12 -15.79 1.54
N GLU A 266 26.08 -15.08 1.07
CA GLU A 266 26.25 -13.79 0.40
C GLU A 266 26.68 -12.71 1.39
N VAL A 267 27.51 -11.78 0.91
CA VAL A 267 27.95 -10.63 1.74
C VAL A 267 26.72 -9.79 2.09
N PRO A 268 26.37 -9.65 3.37
CA PRO A 268 25.18 -8.93 3.78
C PRO A 268 25.34 -7.42 3.56
N GLY A 269 24.28 -6.77 3.13
CA GLY A 269 24.15 -5.33 3.09
C GLY A 269 23.69 -4.74 4.43
N ARG A 270 23.02 -3.58 4.37
CA ARG A 270 22.51 -2.86 5.55
C ARG A 270 21.54 -3.75 6.35
N ARG A 271 21.75 -3.87 7.66
CA ARG A 271 20.96 -4.70 8.61
C ARG A 271 20.84 -6.19 8.20
N GLY A 272 21.78 -6.71 7.44
CA GLY A 272 21.80 -8.12 7.03
C GLY A 272 20.94 -8.49 5.84
N TYR A 273 20.31 -7.52 5.18
CA TYR A 273 19.54 -7.74 3.94
C TYR A 273 20.48 -7.88 2.74
N PRO A 274 20.08 -8.62 1.68
CA PRO A 274 20.91 -8.75 0.49
C PRO A 274 21.08 -7.41 -0.24
N GLY A 275 22.26 -7.19 -0.81
CA GLY A 275 22.55 -5.96 -1.54
C GLY A 275 21.64 -5.69 -2.73
N TYR A 276 21.04 -6.75 -3.30
CA TYR A 276 20.09 -6.65 -4.42
C TYR A 276 18.63 -6.42 -4.02
N MET A 277 18.31 -6.27 -2.72
CA MET A 277 16.92 -6.12 -2.25
C MET A 277 16.19 -4.95 -2.93
N TYR A 278 16.88 -3.83 -3.18
CA TYR A 278 16.31 -2.71 -3.93
C TYR A 278 15.85 -3.11 -5.33
N THR A 279 16.74 -3.75 -6.09
CA THR A 279 16.44 -4.20 -7.46
C THR A 279 15.32 -5.23 -7.46
N ASP A 280 15.31 -6.14 -6.51
CA ASP A 280 14.29 -7.17 -6.40
C ASP A 280 12.90 -6.58 -6.11
N LEU A 281 12.79 -5.68 -5.12
CA LEU A 281 11.57 -4.93 -4.85
C LEU A 281 11.12 -4.10 -6.06
N ALA A 282 12.06 -3.48 -6.79
CA ALA A 282 11.76 -2.73 -7.99
C ALA A 282 11.14 -3.62 -9.08
N THR A 283 11.62 -4.87 -9.25
CA THR A 283 11.03 -5.82 -10.22
C THR A 283 9.56 -6.15 -9.92
N ILE A 284 9.16 -6.08 -8.65
CA ILE A 284 7.77 -6.29 -8.21
C ILE A 284 6.95 -5.00 -8.40
N TYR A 285 7.41 -3.90 -7.84
CA TYR A 285 6.63 -2.67 -7.81
C TYR A 285 6.50 -2.01 -9.19
N GLU A 286 7.50 -2.12 -10.06
CA GLU A 286 7.49 -1.55 -11.41
C GLU A 286 6.59 -2.30 -12.41
N ARG A 287 5.95 -3.39 -11.99
CA ARG A 287 4.88 -4.06 -12.75
C ARG A 287 3.53 -3.32 -12.65
N ALA A 288 3.37 -2.40 -11.71
CA ALA A 288 2.19 -1.53 -11.61
C ALA A 288 2.23 -0.42 -12.67
N GLY A 289 1.07 0.00 -13.13
CA GLY A 289 0.93 1.14 -14.03
C GLY A 289 -0.21 1.01 -15.02
N LYS A 290 -0.29 1.98 -15.91
CA LYS A 290 -1.17 2.00 -17.09
C LYS A 290 -0.30 2.08 -18.34
N ILE A 291 -0.59 1.24 -19.32
CA ILE A 291 0.16 1.16 -20.58
C ILE A 291 -0.60 1.94 -21.66
N LYS A 292 0.10 2.76 -22.45
CA LYS A 292 -0.47 3.48 -23.60
C LYS A 292 -1.11 2.49 -24.58
N GLY A 293 -2.35 2.75 -24.98
CA GLY A 293 -3.11 1.89 -25.88
C GLY A 293 -3.80 0.70 -25.24
N LYS A 294 -3.59 0.43 -23.94
CA LYS A 294 -4.34 -0.55 -23.15
C LYS A 294 -5.41 0.16 -22.30
N LYS A 295 -6.57 -0.46 -22.14
CA LYS A 295 -7.65 0.09 -21.31
C LYS A 295 -7.43 -0.22 -19.82
N GLY A 296 -6.99 -1.43 -19.52
CA GLY A 296 -6.72 -1.88 -18.17
C GLY A 296 -5.52 -1.20 -17.51
N SER A 297 -5.41 -1.41 -16.21
CA SER A 297 -4.32 -0.86 -15.39
C SER A 297 -4.08 -1.70 -14.15
N ILE A 298 -2.88 -1.62 -13.58
CA ILE A 298 -2.52 -2.22 -12.30
C ILE A 298 -2.17 -1.11 -11.33
N THR A 299 -2.92 -1.02 -10.24
CA THR A 299 -2.60 -0.18 -9.08
C THR A 299 -2.08 -1.09 -7.98
N GLN A 300 -0.96 -0.76 -7.35
CA GLN A 300 -0.40 -1.56 -6.26
C GLN A 300 -0.50 -0.84 -4.93
N MET A 301 -0.89 -1.60 -3.91
CA MET A 301 -0.87 -1.18 -2.52
C MET A 301 -0.09 -2.23 -1.70
N PRO A 302 1.26 -2.12 -1.70
CA PRO A 302 2.08 -2.96 -0.83
C PRO A 302 1.87 -2.55 0.62
N ILE A 303 1.77 -3.53 1.52
CA ILE A 303 1.68 -3.32 2.96
C ILE A 303 2.94 -3.89 3.58
N LEU A 304 3.58 -3.13 4.43
CA LEU A 304 4.75 -3.56 5.19
C LEU A 304 4.62 -3.20 6.67
N THR A 305 5.18 -4.04 7.52
CA THR A 305 5.29 -3.80 8.95
C THR A 305 6.69 -3.27 9.25
N MET A 306 6.78 -2.03 9.72
CA MET A 306 8.06 -1.42 10.10
C MET A 306 8.60 -2.08 11.38
N PRO A 307 9.79 -2.70 11.35
CA PRO A 307 10.42 -3.14 12.59
C PRO A 307 10.67 -1.95 13.53
N ASP A 308 10.26 -2.10 14.79
CA ASP A 308 10.39 -1.06 15.84
C ASP A 308 9.68 0.27 15.50
N ASP A 309 8.67 0.25 14.63
CA ASP A 309 8.02 1.44 14.05
C ASP A 309 9.02 2.42 13.37
N ASP A 310 10.19 1.93 12.96
CA ASP A 310 11.29 2.72 12.37
C ASP A 310 11.11 2.88 10.86
N ILE A 311 10.62 4.04 10.44
CA ILE A 311 10.46 4.39 9.01
C ILE A 311 11.80 4.47 8.26
N THR A 312 12.94 4.58 8.98
CA THR A 312 14.28 4.61 8.37
C THR A 312 14.89 3.22 8.20
N HIS A 313 14.15 2.17 8.61
CA HIS A 313 14.55 0.80 8.36
C HIS A 313 14.69 0.51 6.85
N PRO A 314 15.62 -0.36 6.39
CA PRO A 314 15.84 -0.61 4.96
C PRO A 314 14.58 -0.95 4.15
N ILE A 315 13.62 -1.66 4.74
CA ILE A 315 12.39 -2.08 4.04
C ILE A 315 11.50 -0.89 3.69
N PRO A 316 11.02 -0.05 4.64
CA PRO A 316 10.23 1.14 4.29
C PRO A 316 11.06 2.16 3.51
N ASP A 317 12.34 2.35 3.83
CA ASP A 317 13.23 3.30 3.14
C ASP A 317 13.32 2.97 1.64
N LEU A 318 13.69 1.74 1.27
CA LEU A 318 13.78 1.32 -0.13
C LEU A 318 12.41 1.31 -0.83
N THR A 319 11.36 0.88 -0.14
CA THR A 319 9.99 0.92 -0.68
C THR A 319 9.57 2.36 -1.00
N GLY A 320 9.86 3.31 -0.12
CA GLY A 320 9.56 4.74 -0.32
C GLY A 320 10.28 5.36 -1.52
N TYR A 321 11.49 4.88 -1.85
CA TYR A 321 12.23 5.33 -3.05
C TYR A 321 11.61 4.83 -4.36
N ILE A 322 11.07 3.62 -4.37
CA ILE A 322 10.53 2.99 -5.59
C ILE A 322 9.09 3.46 -5.86
N THR A 323 8.34 3.78 -4.82
CA THR A 323 6.90 4.07 -4.90
C THR A 323 6.59 5.58 -4.97
N GLU A 324 5.33 5.94 -5.23
CA GLU A 324 4.91 7.34 -5.38
C GLU A 324 4.30 7.93 -4.10
N GLY A 325 4.83 7.57 -2.94
CA GLY A 325 4.38 8.04 -1.63
C GLY A 325 4.16 6.91 -0.65
N GLN A 326 3.47 7.17 0.45
CA GLN A 326 3.11 6.16 1.48
C GLN A 326 1.94 6.64 2.33
N PHE A 327 1.18 5.69 2.88
CA PHE A 327 0.33 5.89 4.06
C PHE A 327 1.05 5.38 5.29
N VAL A 328 0.99 6.11 6.40
CA VAL A 328 1.64 5.71 7.65
C VAL A 328 0.58 5.47 8.71
N LEU A 329 0.55 4.27 9.28
CA LEU A 329 -0.29 3.97 10.44
C LEU A 329 0.45 4.35 11.72
N ASP A 330 -0.28 4.95 12.65
CA ASP A 330 0.26 5.53 13.87
C ASP A 330 -0.23 4.79 15.12
N ARG A 331 0.72 4.39 15.96
CA ARG A 331 0.43 3.68 17.21
C ARG A 331 -0.28 4.56 18.22
N GLY A 332 0.04 5.85 18.26
CA GLY A 332 -0.62 6.82 19.15
C GLY A 332 -2.11 6.99 18.83
N LEU A 333 -2.46 7.08 17.54
CA LEU A 333 -3.86 7.10 17.10
C LEU A 333 -4.57 5.78 17.42
N HIS A 334 -3.90 4.64 17.21
CA HIS A 334 -4.46 3.34 17.54
C HIS A 334 -4.75 3.20 19.04
N MET A 335 -3.85 3.63 19.92
CA MET A 335 -4.04 3.61 21.37
C MET A 335 -5.18 4.54 21.84
N LYS A 336 -5.50 5.58 21.06
CA LYS A 336 -6.69 6.43 21.27
C LYS A 336 -8.00 5.78 20.83
N GLY A 337 -7.96 4.54 20.29
CA GLY A 337 -9.14 3.84 19.76
C GLY A 337 -9.63 4.41 18.42
N ILE A 338 -8.74 5.03 17.65
CA ILE A 338 -9.03 5.56 16.30
C ILE A 338 -8.74 4.48 15.28
N TYR A 339 -9.71 4.20 14.42
CA TYR A 339 -9.60 3.29 13.28
C TYR A 339 -10.18 3.97 12.02
N PRO A 340 -9.52 3.84 10.85
CA PRO A 340 -8.14 3.38 10.69
C PRO A 340 -7.13 4.41 11.25
N PRO A 341 -6.06 3.99 11.92
CA PRO A 341 -5.13 4.91 12.59
C PRO A 341 -4.13 5.53 11.59
N VAL A 342 -4.63 6.13 10.50
CA VAL A 342 -3.80 6.76 9.47
C VAL A 342 -3.34 8.14 9.93
N ASN A 343 -2.04 8.31 10.10
CA ASN A 343 -1.44 9.61 10.37
C ASN A 343 -1.20 10.35 9.06
N VAL A 344 -1.94 11.42 8.84
CA VAL A 344 -1.90 12.18 7.59
C VAL A 344 -0.63 13.03 7.44
N LEU A 345 0.08 13.36 8.54
CA LEU A 345 1.24 14.24 8.47
C LEU A 345 2.47 13.60 7.79
N PRO A 346 2.88 12.35 8.13
CA PRO A 346 3.95 11.66 7.42
C PRO A 346 3.46 10.94 6.15
N SER A 347 2.16 10.91 5.90
CA SER A 347 1.57 10.29 4.71
C SER A 347 1.66 11.23 3.51
N LEU A 348 1.87 10.66 2.32
CA LEU A 348 2.06 11.44 1.09
C LEU A 348 1.60 10.63 -0.14
N SER A 349 0.83 11.23 -1.02
CA SER A 349 0.60 10.75 -2.39
C SER A 349 1.11 11.77 -3.40
N ARG A 350 2.25 11.47 -4.05
CA ARG A 350 2.91 12.39 -5.02
C ARG A 350 2.08 12.62 -6.28
N LEU A 351 1.15 11.73 -6.59
CA LEU A 351 0.30 11.82 -7.78
C LEU A 351 -1.11 12.37 -7.48
N MET A 352 -1.44 12.63 -6.23
CA MET A 352 -2.76 13.09 -5.79
C MET A 352 -3.32 14.21 -6.67
N ASN A 353 -2.56 15.29 -6.90
CA ASN A 353 -3.02 16.45 -7.66
C ASN A 353 -3.41 16.14 -9.12
N LYS A 354 -2.96 14.99 -9.66
CA LYS A 354 -3.37 14.52 -10.99
C LYS A 354 -4.68 13.76 -10.98
N GLY A 355 -5.05 13.18 -9.84
CA GLY A 355 -6.26 12.37 -9.66
C GLY A 355 -7.48 13.15 -9.15
N ILE A 356 -7.32 14.40 -8.71
CA ILE A 356 -8.36 15.18 -8.03
C ILE A 356 -8.76 16.44 -8.80
N GLY A 357 -9.83 17.10 -8.37
CA GLY A 357 -10.30 18.37 -8.91
C GLY A 357 -11.46 18.22 -9.90
N LYS A 358 -11.71 19.27 -10.69
CA LYS A 358 -12.85 19.37 -11.60
C LYS A 358 -12.93 18.19 -12.57
N GLY A 359 -14.07 17.50 -12.57
CA GLY A 359 -14.31 16.34 -13.45
C GLY A 359 -13.80 15.01 -12.93
N LYS A 360 -13.09 14.98 -11.79
CA LYS A 360 -12.55 13.77 -11.14
C LYS A 360 -13.13 13.60 -9.74
N THR A 361 -12.97 14.61 -8.90
CA THR A 361 -13.60 14.72 -7.58
C THR A 361 -14.41 16.02 -7.53
N ARG A 362 -14.24 16.86 -6.51
CA ARG A 362 -14.83 18.20 -6.44
C ARG A 362 -13.74 19.25 -6.66
N GLU A 363 -14.10 20.42 -7.21
CA GLU A 363 -13.17 21.47 -7.61
C GLU A 363 -12.35 22.09 -6.47
N ASP A 364 -12.86 22.07 -5.26
CA ASP A 364 -12.24 22.59 -4.04
C ASP A 364 -11.36 21.57 -3.30
N HIS A 365 -11.31 20.30 -3.77
CA HIS A 365 -10.66 19.19 -3.07
C HIS A 365 -9.22 19.50 -2.66
N SER A 366 -8.40 20.01 -3.58
CA SER A 366 -7.00 20.32 -3.29
C SER A 366 -6.84 21.41 -2.23
N ASP A 367 -7.68 22.43 -2.28
CA ASP A 367 -7.64 23.55 -1.35
C ASP A 367 -8.05 23.09 0.07
N VAL A 368 -9.12 22.31 0.14
CA VAL A 368 -9.62 21.71 1.40
C VAL A 368 -8.58 20.80 2.03
N SER A 369 -8.00 19.87 1.26
CA SER A 369 -6.98 18.97 1.75
C SER A 369 -5.75 19.72 2.29
N ASN A 370 -5.26 20.72 1.56
CA ASN A 370 -4.11 21.54 1.98
C ASN A 370 -4.40 22.35 3.25
N GLN A 371 -5.62 22.86 3.41
CA GLN A 371 -6.01 23.63 4.59
C GLN A 371 -6.18 22.72 5.80
N LEU A 372 -6.84 21.57 5.64
CA LEU A 372 -7.00 20.56 6.71
C LEU A 372 -5.64 20.08 7.21
N TYR A 373 -4.71 19.78 6.28
CA TYR A 373 -3.35 19.36 6.62
C TYR A 373 -2.64 20.44 7.46
N ALA A 374 -2.68 21.70 7.03
CA ALA A 374 -2.04 22.79 7.74
C ALA A 374 -2.64 23.04 9.12
N ALA A 375 -3.98 22.99 9.24
CA ALA A 375 -4.67 23.17 10.50
C ALA A 375 -4.38 22.03 11.49
N TYR A 376 -4.37 20.79 11.02
CA TYR A 376 -4.03 19.63 11.84
C TYR A 376 -2.56 19.64 12.29
N ALA A 377 -1.64 20.04 11.41
CA ALA A 377 -0.23 20.23 11.76
C ALA A 377 -0.09 21.28 12.86
N ARG A 378 -0.78 22.44 12.73
CA ARG A 378 -0.77 23.49 13.76
C ARG A 378 -1.34 23.00 15.08
N GLY A 379 -2.45 22.25 15.06
CA GLY A 379 -3.02 21.66 16.27
C GLY A 379 -2.08 20.72 17.00
N ASN A 380 -1.29 19.90 16.27
CA ASN A 380 -0.27 19.05 16.89
C ASN A 380 0.91 19.85 17.45
N GLU A 381 1.37 20.91 16.77
CA GLU A 381 2.36 21.83 17.31
C GLU A 381 1.90 22.45 18.64
N VAL A 382 0.63 22.83 18.71
CA VAL A 382 0.03 23.38 19.95
C VAL A 382 -0.06 22.32 21.04
N ARG A 383 -0.38 21.05 20.71
CA ARG A 383 -0.33 19.94 21.69
C ARG A 383 1.06 19.78 22.30
N ASP A 384 2.09 19.86 21.46
CA ASP A 384 3.48 19.76 21.95
C ASP A 384 3.88 20.99 22.78
N LEU A 385 3.47 22.18 22.37
CA LEU A 385 3.66 23.41 23.13
C LEU A 385 2.98 23.33 24.50
N MET A 386 1.71 22.88 24.55
CA MET A 386 0.94 22.71 25.78
C MET A 386 1.64 21.81 26.80
N ARG A 387 2.32 20.75 26.33
CA ARG A 387 3.10 19.86 27.22
C ARG A 387 4.28 20.53 27.89
N VAL A 388 4.80 21.60 27.28
CA VAL A 388 6.00 22.34 27.78
C VAL A 388 5.59 23.52 28.63
N VAL A 389 4.62 24.34 28.19
CA VAL A 389 4.28 25.63 28.83
C VAL A 389 2.99 25.60 29.66
N GLY A 390 2.21 24.53 29.59
CA GLY A 390 0.91 24.37 30.22
C GLY A 390 -0.24 25.03 29.44
N GLU A 391 -1.45 24.61 29.76
CA GLU A 391 -2.68 25.03 29.05
C GLU A 391 -3.01 26.53 29.29
N GLU A 392 -2.66 27.06 30.45
CA GLU A 392 -2.93 28.47 30.81
C GLU A 392 -2.18 29.48 29.91
N SER A 393 -1.09 29.05 29.27
CA SER A 393 -0.27 29.89 28.40
C SER A 393 -0.74 29.92 26.95
N LEU A 394 -1.74 29.14 26.59
CA LEU A 394 -2.27 29.07 25.22
C LEU A 394 -3.19 30.27 24.92
N THR A 395 -3.05 30.82 23.72
CA THR A 395 -3.99 31.81 23.19
C THR A 395 -5.35 31.16 22.86
N ASP A 396 -6.41 31.93 22.71
CA ASP A 396 -7.72 31.41 22.31
C ASP A 396 -7.68 30.75 20.94
N LEU A 397 -6.88 31.32 20.03
CA LEU A 397 -6.64 30.69 18.71
C LEU A 397 -5.90 29.35 18.85
N ASP A 398 -4.91 29.23 19.73
CA ASP A 398 -4.23 27.95 19.96
C ASP A 398 -5.20 26.90 20.54
N ARG A 399 -6.09 27.29 21.45
CA ARG A 399 -7.14 26.39 21.96
C ARG A 399 -8.10 25.93 20.88
N THR A 400 -8.43 26.83 19.94
CA THR A 400 -9.26 26.47 18.78
C THR A 400 -8.55 25.46 17.88
N TYR A 401 -7.25 25.62 17.60
CA TYR A 401 -6.49 24.64 16.83
C TYR A 401 -6.31 23.29 17.56
N LEU A 402 -6.19 23.31 18.88
CA LEU A 402 -6.15 22.09 19.68
C LEU A 402 -7.46 21.31 19.57
N LYS A 403 -8.60 22.00 19.77
CA LYS A 403 -9.94 21.43 19.59
C LYS A 403 -10.16 20.93 18.15
N PHE A 404 -9.70 21.70 17.16
CA PHE A 404 -9.74 21.28 15.76
C PHE A 404 -9.00 19.95 15.54
N ALA A 405 -7.82 19.78 16.11
CA ALA A 405 -7.05 18.55 15.94
C ALA A 405 -7.75 17.33 16.56
N ASP A 406 -8.40 17.50 17.72
CA ASP A 406 -9.17 16.42 18.36
C ASP A 406 -10.43 16.06 17.54
N GLU A 407 -11.13 17.05 17.01
CA GLU A 407 -12.29 16.85 16.14
C GLU A 407 -11.90 16.27 14.78
N PHE A 408 -10.75 16.65 14.23
CA PHE A 408 -10.20 16.05 13.00
C PHE A 408 -9.94 14.56 13.19
N GLU A 409 -9.31 14.16 14.30
CA GLU A 409 -9.07 12.76 14.62
C GLU A 409 -10.38 11.98 14.81
N THR A 410 -11.39 12.57 15.47
CA THR A 410 -12.65 11.89 15.79
C THR A 410 -13.64 11.85 14.65
N LYS A 411 -13.73 12.90 13.82
CA LYS A 411 -14.74 13.01 12.76
C LYS A 411 -14.21 12.57 11.38
N LEU A 412 -12.96 12.93 11.04
CA LEU A 412 -12.41 12.62 9.73
C LEU A 412 -11.60 11.31 9.74
N VAL A 413 -10.66 11.17 10.69
CA VAL A 413 -9.78 9.99 10.73
C VAL A 413 -10.54 8.77 11.21
N LYS A 414 -11.28 8.88 12.30
CA LYS A 414 -12.05 7.76 12.84
C LYS A 414 -13.19 7.39 11.91
N GLN A 415 -13.21 6.13 11.51
CA GLN A 415 -14.21 5.57 10.61
C GLN A 415 -14.52 4.12 10.99
N GLY A 416 -15.75 3.67 10.80
CA GLY A 416 -16.12 2.28 11.08
C GLY A 416 -15.52 1.31 10.05
N PHE A 417 -15.27 0.08 10.45
CA PHE A 417 -14.77 -0.98 9.54
C PHE A 417 -15.72 -1.27 8.37
N GLU A 418 -17.03 -1.14 8.60
CA GLU A 418 -18.06 -1.34 7.55
C GLU A 418 -18.41 -0.04 6.79
N GLU A 419 -17.82 1.09 7.19
CA GLU A 419 -18.17 2.40 6.64
C GLU A 419 -17.45 2.65 5.32
N ASP A 420 -18.20 2.93 4.25
CA ASP A 420 -17.72 3.34 2.92
C ASP A 420 -18.12 4.80 2.69
N ARG A 421 -17.21 5.74 2.98
CA ARG A 421 -17.45 7.16 2.77
C ARG A 421 -17.14 7.56 1.33
N SER A 422 -18.05 8.26 0.69
CA SER A 422 -17.78 8.92 -0.58
C SER A 422 -16.82 10.09 -0.41
N ILE A 423 -16.17 10.50 -1.51
CA ILE A 423 -15.32 11.72 -1.48
C ILE A 423 -16.15 12.97 -1.17
N GLU A 424 -17.41 13.02 -1.59
CA GLU A 424 -18.34 14.11 -1.26
C GLU A 424 -18.58 14.19 0.25
N GLU A 425 -18.92 13.09 0.89
CA GLU A 425 -19.10 13.03 2.36
C GLU A 425 -17.82 13.41 3.08
N SER A 426 -16.66 12.94 2.61
CA SER A 426 -15.36 13.31 3.19
C SER A 426 -15.06 14.79 3.07
N LEU A 427 -15.43 15.44 1.96
CA LEU A 427 -15.29 16.87 1.75
C LEU A 427 -16.26 17.69 2.63
N GLU A 428 -17.50 17.21 2.83
CA GLU A 428 -18.45 17.86 3.75
C GLU A 428 -17.96 17.81 5.19
N ILE A 429 -17.41 16.66 5.62
CA ILE A 429 -16.76 16.55 6.94
C ILE A 429 -15.61 17.54 7.04
N GLY A 430 -14.77 17.63 5.98
CA GLY A 430 -13.67 18.58 5.91
C GLY A 430 -14.13 20.04 6.08
N TRP A 431 -15.17 20.46 5.39
CA TRP A 431 -15.73 21.80 5.52
C TRP A 431 -16.37 22.05 6.89
N SER A 432 -17.05 21.05 7.46
CA SER A 432 -17.58 21.14 8.83
C SER A 432 -16.47 21.38 9.86
N LEU A 433 -15.30 20.73 9.70
CA LEU A 433 -14.13 20.95 10.55
C LEU A 433 -13.55 22.36 10.33
N LEU A 434 -13.40 22.78 9.08
CA LEU A 434 -12.87 24.12 8.74
C LEU A 434 -13.78 25.25 9.26
N GLY A 435 -15.09 25.00 9.42
CA GLY A 435 -16.03 25.91 10.04
C GLY A 435 -15.74 26.21 11.53
N MET A 436 -14.87 25.44 12.19
CA MET A 436 -14.39 25.72 13.56
C MET A 436 -13.32 26.80 13.62
N LEU A 437 -12.69 27.12 12.48
CA LEU A 437 -11.64 28.12 12.38
C LEU A 437 -12.21 29.43 11.84
N PRO A 438 -11.74 30.60 12.31
CA PRO A 438 -12.11 31.88 11.71
C PRO A 438 -11.77 31.90 10.21
N SER A 439 -12.61 32.53 9.40
CA SER A 439 -12.39 32.62 7.94
C SER A 439 -11.05 33.25 7.56
N SER A 440 -10.50 34.13 8.41
CA SER A 440 -9.17 34.72 8.27
C SER A 440 -8.03 33.71 8.32
N GLU A 441 -8.23 32.53 8.92
CA GLU A 441 -7.26 31.45 9.01
C GLU A 441 -7.30 30.49 7.80
N LEU A 442 -8.32 30.58 6.95
CA LEU A 442 -8.48 29.75 5.73
C LEU A 442 -7.60 30.23 4.56
N LYS A 443 -6.33 30.48 4.83
CA LYS A 443 -5.35 31.11 3.92
C LYS A 443 -4.97 30.26 2.70
N ARG A 444 -5.28 28.95 2.72
CA ARG A 444 -4.95 28.01 1.64
C ARG A 444 -6.14 27.67 0.74
N ILE A 445 -7.30 28.31 0.99
CA ILE A 445 -8.52 28.12 0.22
C ILE A 445 -8.82 29.39 -0.56
N ARG A 446 -9.18 29.25 -1.82
CA ARG A 446 -9.62 30.37 -2.68
C ARG A 446 -10.92 30.97 -2.15
N GLU A 447 -11.02 32.29 -2.21
CA GLU A 447 -12.20 33.02 -1.73
C GLU A 447 -13.53 32.55 -2.33
N GLU A 448 -13.51 32.13 -3.61
CA GLU A 448 -14.70 31.60 -4.28
C GLU A 448 -15.28 30.37 -3.59
N TYR A 449 -14.41 29.49 -3.05
CA TYR A 449 -14.83 28.29 -2.34
C TYR A 449 -15.23 28.59 -0.89
N ILE A 450 -14.55 29.55 -0.24
CA ILE A 450 -14.97 30.04 1.08
C ILE A 450 -16.40 30.59 0.97
N LYS A 451 -16.70 31.46 0.00
CA LYS A 451 -18.05 32.01 -0.21
C LYS A 451 -19.11 30.95 -0.52
N LYS A 452 -18.70 29.81 -1.11
CA LYS A 452 -19.62 28.75 -1.56
C LYS A 452 -19.89 27.68 -0.50
N TYR A 453 -18.87 27.32 0.29
CA TYR A 453 -18.92 26.13 1.13
C TYR A 453 -18.68 26.40 2.62
N TYR A 454 -18.07 27.56 2.99
CA TYR A 454 -17.76 27.85 4.37
C TYR A 454 -19.00 28.21 5.16
N THR A 455 -19.22 27.52 6.28
CA THR A 455 -20.25 27.84 7.26
C THR A 455 -19.58 27.80 8.65
N PRO A 456 -19.50 28.94 9.36
CA PRO A 456 -18.93 28.94 10.71
C PRO A 456 -19.76 28.08 11.66
N THR A 457 -19.12 27.50 12.65
CA THR A 457 -19.83 26.80 13.73
C THR A 457 -20.54 27.80 14.61
N LYS A 458 -21.65 27.38 15.29
CA LYS A 458 -22.42 28.27 16.18
C LYS A 458 -21.58 28.93 17.29
N GLU A 459 -20.57 28.22 17.78
CA GLU A 459 -19.65 28.77 18.80
C GLU A 459 -18.86 29.98 18.25
N LEU A 460 -18.38 29.93 17.00
CA LEU A 460 -17.71 31.05 16.33
C LEU A 460 -18.68 32.21 16.02
N GLU A 461 -19.95 31.92 15.70
CA GLU A 461 -20.96 32.95 15.47
C GLU A 461 -21.25 33.74 16.76
N GLU A 462 -21.32 33.06 17.91
CA GLU A 462 -21.54 33.67 19.21
C GLU A 462 -20.34 34.54 19.63
N GLU A 463 -19.09 34.05 19.49
CA GLU A 463 -17.87 34.83 19.79
C GLU A 463 -17.76 36.09 18.91
N THR A 464 -18.06 35.97 17.62
CA THR A 464 -18.02 37.11 16.69
C THR A 464 -19.07 38.16 17.01
N VAL A 465 -20.23 37.75 17.52
CA VAL A 465 -21.31 38.66 17.96
C VAL A 465 -20.95 39.36 19.26
N GLU A 466 -20.24 38.70 20.19
CA GLU A 466 -19.77 39.30 21.43
C GLU A 466 -18.63 40.30 21.20
N GLU A 467 -17.66 40.02 20.33
CA GLU A 467 -16.60 40.96 19.94
C GLU A 467 -17.16 42.23 19.29
N VAL A 468 -18.19 42.11 18.43
CA VAL A 468 -18.85 43.26 17.80
C VAL A 468 -19.64 44.09 18.83
N LYS A 469 -20.21 43.46 19.86
CA LYS A 469 -20.93 44.16 20.95
C LYS A 469 -20.00 44.76 22.02
N GLY A 470 -18.79 44.21 22.16
CA GLY A 470 -17.80 44.63 23.15
C GLY A 470 -16.87 45.78 22.72
N SER A 471 -16.89 46.22 21.47
CA SER A 471 -16.09 47.37 21.03
C SER A 471 -16.70 48.69 21.49
N PRO A 472 -16.12 49.41 22.48
CA PRO A 472 -16.62 50.70 22.85
C PRO A 472 -16.36 51.68 21.70
N GLU A 473 -17.45 52.37 21.22
CA GLU A 473 -17.34 53.54 20.36
C GLU A 473 -16.34 54.53 20.99
N LYS A 474 -15.16 54.69 20.39
CA LYS A 474 -14.28 55.80 20.76
C LYS A 474 -14.96 57.10 20.41
N PRO A 475 -15.21 58.01 21.40
CA PRO A 475 -15.82 59.31 21.11
C PRO A 475 -14.91 60.10 20.16
N ARG A 476 -15.49 60.57 19.06
CA ARG A 476 -14.83 61.52 18.14
C ARG A 476 -14.40 62.74 18.94
N LYS A 477 -13.10 62.92 19.15
CA LYS A 477 -12.56 64.19 19.64
C LYS A 477 -12.76 65.25 18.59
N ASN A 478 -13.57 66.23 18.92
CA ASN A 478 -13.72 67.50 18.18
C ASN A 478 -12.33 68.14 18.05
N LEU A 479 -11.89 68.42 16.82
CA LEU A 479 -10.77 69.29 16.53
C LEU A 479 -11.19 70.72 16.81
N PRO A 480 -10.38 71.55 17.51
CA PRO A 480 -10.65 72.97 17.62
C PRO A 480 -10.31 73.68 16.33
N GLU A 481 -11.24 74.53 15.84
CA GLU A 481 -11.00 75.54 14.83
C GLU A 481 -10.07 76.62 15.37
N SER A 482 -9.27 77.18 14.42
CA SER A 482 -8.52 78.43 14.48
C SER A 482 -6.99 78.33 14.61
N LEU A 483 -6.34 78.55 13.46
CA LEU A 483 -4.97 79.03 13.36
C LEU A 483 -4.99 80.58 13.43
N PRO A 484 -4.08 81.26 14.14
CA PRO A 484 -3.87 82.68 13.97
C PRO A 484 -2.90 82.95 12.83
N GLU A 485 -3.20 83.96 12.02
CA GLU A 485 -2.30 84.58 11.05
C GLU A 485 -1.09 85.17 11.75
N VAL A 486 0.09 84.94 11.15
CA VAL A 486 1.32 85.64 11.53
C VAL A 486 1.77 86.46 10.32
N LYS A 487 1.97 87.74 10.64
CA LYS A 487 2.61 88.75 9.76
C LYS A 487 4.02 88.41 9.34
#